data_b7f28a01c45195e84c4fd795df99201d
#
_entry.id   b7f28a01c45195e84c4fd795df99201d
#
_cell.length_a   1.000
_cell.length_b   1.000
_cell.length_c   1.000
_cell.angle_alpha   90.00
_cell.angle_beta   90.00
_cell.angle_gamma   90.00
#
_symmetry.space_group_name_H-M   'P 1'
#
loop_
_entity.id
_entity.type
_entity.pdbx_description
1 polymer ?
#
loop_
_entity_poly.entity_id
_entity_poly.type
_entity_poly.pdbx_seq_one_letter_code
_entity_poly.pdbx_strand_id
1 'polypeptide(L)'
;KDKLSNRVDIFIEEKAFSVTEASNFLEKIKSDFYITAHANQFTSGGLKVGVDNGAVSVDHLEVITDQEIDYLSKSDTTGVVLPGCSLGLGIPFAPARKLLDYNCKVSIASDWNPGSAPMGDLLMQASLLGSTEKLSNAEVLAGITCRAANALSLEDRGSLENGKIADMIGFKTNDFRDILYNQGKLKPSFICKRGKIYN
;
A
#
# COMPACT_ATOMS: atom_id res chain seq x y z
N LYS A 1 -23.69 -11.75 -17.86
CA LYS A 1 -22.90 -10.52 -17.58
C LYS A 1 -21.47 -10.96 -17.38
N ASP A 2 -20.55 -10.41 -18.14
CA ASP A 2 -19.13 -10.72 -18.08
C ASP A 2 -18.55 -10.23 -16.73
N LYS A 3 -17.97 -11.12 -15.96
CA LYS A 3 -17.28 -10.76 -14.71
C LYS A 3 -15.88 -10.25 -15.07
N LEU A 4 -15.76 -9.01 -15.50
CA LEU A 4 -14.52 -8.41 -15.94
C LEU A 4 -13.60 -8.02 -14.79
N SER A 5 -14.17 -7.68 -13.64
CA SER A 5 -13.42 -7.34 -12.42
C SER A 5 -14.21 -7.75 -11.19
N ASN A 6 -13.51 -7.99 -10.09
CA ASN A 6 -14.06 -8.13 -8.75
C ASN A 6 -13.63 -6.98 -7.82
N ARG A 7 -12.97 -5.95 -8.38
CA ARG A 7 -12.46 -4.80 -7.63
C ARG A 7 -12.83 -3.50 -8.34
N VAL A 8 -13.11 -2.49 -7.54
CA VAL A 8 -13.33 -1.10 -7.97
C VAL A 8 -12.36 -0.22 -7.20
N ASP A 9 -11.85 0.78 -7.89
CA ASP A 9 -10.99 1.82 -7.35
C ASP A 9 -11.62 3.20 -7.60
N ILE A 10 -11.43 4.12 -6.65
CA ILE A 10 -11.93 5.49 -6.73
C ILE A 10 -10.93 6.48 -6.14
N PHE A 11 -10.75 7.62 -6.80
CA PHE A 11 -9.95 8.73 -6.29
C PHE A 11 -10.84 9.81 -5.66
N ILE A 12 -10.73 9.98 -4.34
CA ILE A 12 -11.56 10.88 -3.53
C ILE A 12 -10.73 12.10 -3.15
N GLU A 13 -10.88 13.16 -3.92
CA GLU A 13 -10.19 14.44 -3.75
C GLU A 13 -11.02 15.61 -4.28
N GLU A 14 -10.69 16.83 -3.88
CA GLU A 14 -11.43 18.04 -4.25
C GLU A 14 -11.60 18.21 -5.77
N LYS A 15 -10.61 17.80 -6.57
CA LYS A 15 -10.62 17.91 -8.04
C LYS A 15 -10.95 16.60 -8.76
N ALA A 16 -11.42 15.60 -8.03
CA ALA A 16 -11.81 14.29 -8.55
C ALA A 16 -13.25 13.97 -8.08
N PHE A 17 -13.44 12.87 -7.35
CA PHE A 17 -14.73 12.60 -6.72
C PHE A 17 -14.80 13.25 -5.35
N SER A 18 -15.82 14.06 -5.12
CA SER A 18 -16.11 14.59 -3.78
C SER A 18 -16.48 13.47 -2.81
N VAL A 19 -16.34 13.73 -1.52
CA VAL A 19 -16.73 12.81 -0.42
C VAL A 19 -18.18 12.32 -0.60
N THR A 20 -19.10 13.21 -0.98
CA THR A 20 -20.52 12.88 -1.16
C THR A 20 -20.74 11.98 -2.40
N GLU A 21 -20.12 12.31 -3.54
CA GLU A 21 -20.25 11.50 -4.76
C GLU A 21 -19.65 10.12 -4.57
N ALA A 22 -18.47 10.04 -3.95
CA ALA A 22 -17.79 8.80 -3.65
C ALA A 22 -18.62 7.91 -2.70
N SER A 23 -19.15 8.49 -1.61
CA SER A 23 -20.01 7.75 -0.68
C SER A 23 -21.24 7.18 -1.38
N ASN A 24 -21.95 8.01 -2.15
CA ASN A 24 -23.14 7.59 -2.90
C ASN A 24 -22.86 6.50 -3.95
N PHE A 25 -21.68 6.53 -4.54
CA PHE A 25 -21.26 5.52 -5.52
C PHE A 25 -20.90 4.21 -4.82
N LEU A 26 -20.02 4.28 -3.82
CA LEU A 26 -19.50 3.09 -3.13
C LEU A 26 -20.60 2.33 -2.39
N GLU A 27 -21.57 3.05 -1.79
CA GLU A 27 -22.70 2.42 -1.11
C GLU A 27 -23.51 1.49 -2.02
N LYS A 28 -23.61 1.83 -3.31
CA LYS A 28 -24.35 1.04 -4.29
C LYS A 28 -23.64 -0.24 -4.73
N ILE A 29 -22.31 -0.31 -4.56
CA ILE A 29 -21.49 -1.38 -5.14
C ILE A 29 -20.73 -2.20 -4.09
N LYS A 30 -20.70 -1.77 -2.83
CA LYS A 30 -19.88 -2.39 -1.78
C LYS A 30 -20.18 -3.87 -1.50
N SER A 31 -21.37 -4.35 -1.86
CA SER A 31 -21.71 -5.77 -1.75
C SER A 31 -21.14 -6.64 -2.86
N ASP A 32 -20.74 -6.05 -4.00
CA ASP A 32 -20.41 -6.76 -5.22
C ASP A 32 -18.91 -6.74 -5.53
N PHE A 33 -18.16 -5.80 -4.92
CA PHE A 33 -16.77 -5.56 -5.24
C PHE A 33 -15.89 -5.36 -4.00
N TYR A 34 -14.63 -5.78 -4.08
CA TYR A 34 -13.59 -5.25 -3.22
C TYR A 34 -13.33 -3.79 -3.59
N ILE A 35 -13.28 -2.92 -2.62
CA ILE A 35 -13.07 -1.48 -2.83
C ILE A 35 -11.63 -1.11 -2.45
N THR A 36 -10.96 -0.38 -3.32
CA THR A 36 -9.76 0.40 -3.06
C THR A 36 -10.13 1.88 -3.22
N ALA A 37 -9.64 2.74 -2.36
CA ALA A 37 -9.83 4.18 -2.48
C ALA A 37 -8.49 4.91 -2.40
N HIS A 38 -8.20 5.80 -3.34
CA HIS A 38 -7.13 6.79 -3.22
C HIS A 38 -7.70 8.01 -2.51
N ALA A 39 -7.16 8.39 -1.37
CA ALA A 39 -7.71 9.46 -0.55
C ALA A 39 -6.68 10.07 0.40
N ASN A 40 -6.98 11.27 0.90
CA ASN A 40 -6.11 11.97 1.82
C ASN A 40 -4.70 12.25 1.27
N GLN A 41 -4.59 12.43 -0.05
CA GLN A 41 -3.36 12.85 -0.70
C GLN A 41 -3.13 14.36 -0.51
N PHE A 42 -4.16 15.18 -0.77
CA PHE A 42 -4.12 16.64 -0.69
C PHE A 42 -5.16 17.20 0.27
N THR A 43 -6.31 16.53 0.42
CA THR A 43 -7.41 16.94 1.31
C THR A 43 -7.83 15.77 2.20
N SER A 44 -8.23 16.08 3.45
CA SER A 44 -8.71 15.07 4.41
C SER A 44 -10.18 14.70 4.19
N GLY A 45 -10.63 13.60 4.79
CA GLY A 45 -12.03 13.15 4.80
C GLY A 45 -12.37 12.00 3.87
N GLY A 46 -11.58 11.77 2.83
CA GLY A 46 -11.79 10.65 1.89
C GLY A 46 -11.54 9.28 2.53
N LEU A 47 -10.59 9.17 3.44
CA LEU A 47 -10.33 7.93 4.20
C LEU A 47 -11.60 7.41 4.87
N LYS A 48 -12.33 8.29 5.54
CA LYS A 48 -13.55 7.89 6.26
C LYS A 48 -14.59 7.29 5.31
N VAL A 49 -14.73 7.83 4.12
CA VAL A 49 -15.64 7.28 3.09
C VAL A 49 -15.21 5.86 2.69
N GLY A 50 -13.93 5.64 2.45
CA GLY A 50 -13.40 4.30 2.15
C GLY A 50 -13.71 3.31 3.27
N VAL A 51 -13.35 3.64 4.51
CA VAL A 51 -13.58 2.78 5.68
C VAL A 51 -15.06 2.48 5.90
N ASP A 52 -15.95 3.47 5.85
CA ASP A 52 -17.39 3.31 6.05
C ASP A 52 -18.04 2.40 4.99
N ASN A 53 -17.45 2.33 3.81
CA ASN A 53 -17.91 1.47 2.73
C ASN A 53 -17.15 0.13 2.64
N GLY A 54 -16.33 -0.20 3.64
CA GLY A 54 -15.64 -1.48 3.72
C GLY A 54 -14.50 -1.62 2.71
N ALA A 55 -13.83 -0.53 2.37
CA ALA A 55 -12.66 -0.59 1.51
C ALA A 55 -11.58 -1.50 2.13
N VAL A 56 -11.01 -2.37 1.33
CA VAL A 56 -9.91 -3.25 1.74
C VAL A 56 -8.63 -2.46 1.91
N SER A 57 -8.44 -1.39 1.13
CA SER A 57 -7.35 -0.44 1.29
C SER A 57 -7.78 1.00 1.02
N VAL A 58 -7.10 1.94 1.68
CA VAL A 58 -7.11 3.37 1.36
C VAL A 58 -5.66 3.79 1.14
N ASP A 59 -5.40 4.32 -0.03
CA ASP A 59 -4.08 4.62 -0.55
C ASP A 59 -3.78 6.13 -0.44
N HIS A 60 -2.50 6.52 -0.36
CA HIS A 60 -1.93 7.84 -0.11
C HIS A 60 -1.76 8.18 1.38
N LEU A 61 -2.69 8.90 2.00
CA LEU A 61 -2.69 9.26 3.42
C LEU A 61 -1.65 10.35 3.81
N GLU A 62 -1.11 11.13 2.87
CA GLU A 62 -0.12 12.18 3.16
C GLU A 62 -0.66 13.25 4.11
N VAL A 63 -1.96 13.56 4.02
CA VAL A 63 -2.61 14.58 4.87
C VAL A 63 -3.61 13.98 5.87
N ILE A 64 -3.39 12.72 6.28
CA ILE A 64 -4.24 12.06 7.28
C ILE A 64 -4.16 12.77 8.63
N THR A 65 -5.32 13.01 9.25
CA THR A 65 -5.44 13.63 10.58
C THR A 65 -5.34 12.59 11.70
N ASP A 66 -5.06 13.05 12.94
CA ASP A 66 -5.00 12.17 14.11
C ASP A 66 -6.33 11.45 14.38
N GLN A 67 -7.45 12.11 14.11
CA GLN A 67 -8.76 11.50 14.24
C GLN A 67 -8.99 10.39 13.20
N GLU A 68 -8.52 10.61 11.98
CA GLU A 68 -8.60 9.60 10.91
C GLU A 68 -7.66 8.42 11.16
N ILE A 69 -6.48 8.65 11.76
CA ILE A 69 -5.58 7.58 12.19
C ILE A 69 -6.26 6.69 13.25
N ASP A 70 -6.86 7.31 14.27
CA ASP A 70 -7.61 6.59 15.29
C ASP A 70 -8.79 5.82 14.68
N TYR A 71 -9.46 6.42 13.69
CA TYR A 71 -10.56 5.79 12.97
C TYR A 71 -10.10 4.58 12.14
N LEU A 72 -9.01 4.72 11.39
CA LEU A 72 -8.42 3.65 10.60
C LEU A 72 -7.95 2.49 11.48
N SER A 73 -7.35 2.79 12.64
CA SER A 73 -6.83 1.77 13.57
C SER A 73 -7.90 0.81 14.11
N LYS A 74 -9.17 1.24 14.11
CA LYS A 74 -10.33 0.48 14.59
C LYS A 74 -11.04 -0.28 13.45
N SER A 75 -10.52 -0.21 12.23
CA SER A 75 -11.10 -0.84 11.04
C SER A 75 -10.27 -2.02 10.56
N ASP A 76 -10.81 -2.78 9.61
CA ASP A 76 -10.08 -3.81 8.89
C ASP A 76 -9.34 -3.30 7.66
N THR A 77 -9.55 -2.04 7.30
CA THR A 77 -8.95 -1.38 6.13
C THR A 77 -7.42 -1.25 6.29
N THR A 78 -6.69 -1.54 5.25
CA THR A 78 -5.23 -1.32 5.20
C THR A 78 -4.94 0.08 4.65
N GLY A 79 -4.14 0.87 5.38
CA GLY A 79 -3.56 2.09 4.84
C GLY A 79 -2.38 1.77 3.94
N VAL A 80 -2.38 2.24 2.70
CA VAL A 80 -1.28 2.03 1.75
C VAL A 80 -0.55 3.35 1.52
N VAL A 81 0.69 3.42 1.98
CA VAL A 81 1.53 4.61 1.82
C VAL A 81 2.33 4.53 0.51
N LEU A 82 2.42 5.63 -0.21
CA LEU A 82 2.90 5.70 -1.58
C LEU A 82 4.12 6.64 -1.73
N PRO A 83 5.30 6.23 -1.22
CA PRO A 83 6.46 7.11 -1.17
C PRO A 83 6.95 7.59 -2.54
N GLY A 84 6.70 6.84 -3.61
CA GLY A 84 7.03 7.25 -4.97
C GLY A 84 6.27 8.49 -5.42
N CYS A 85 5.00 8.57 -5.05
CA CYS A 85 4.16 9.74 -5.31
C CYS A 85 4.63 10.96 -4.52
N SER A 86 4.84 10.81 -3.22
CA SER A 86 5.31 11.90 -2.36
C SER A 86 6.64 12.46 -2.85
N LEU A 87 7.58 11.60 -3.27
CA LEU A 87 8.86 12.01 -3.89
C LEU A 87 8.65 12.76 -5.21
N GLY A 88 7.82 12.22 -6.11
CA GLY A 88 7.60 12.80 -7.43
C GLY A 88 6.94 14.16 -7.37
N LEU A 89 6.08 14.39 -6.40
CA LEU A 89 5.37 15.66 -6.17
C LEU A 89 6.11 16.62 -5.22
N GLY A 90 7.17 16.17 -4.54
CA GLY A 90 7.87 16.97 -3.54
C GLY A 90 7.03 17.32 -2.32
N ILE A 91 6.11 16.43 -1.93
CA ILE A 91 5.26 16.59 -0.74
C ILE A 91 5.76 15.70 0.40
N PRO A 92 5.38 15.94 1.67
CA PRO A 92 5.71 15.07 2.79
C PRO A 92 5.23 13.63 2.56
N PHE A 93 5.94 12.66 3.12
CA PHE A 93 5.45 11.27 3.15
C PHE A 93 4.23 11.14 4.07
N ALA A 94 3.37 10.19 3.77
CA ALA A 94 2.37 9.72 4.71
C ALA A 94 3.04 9.29 6.03
N PRO A 95 2.46 9.60 7.21
CA PRO A 95 3.10 9.39 8.51
C PRO A 95 3.10 7.91 8.92
N ALA A 96 3.86 7.09 8.21
CA ALA A 96 3.87 5.63 8.36
C ALA A 96 4.25 5.17 9.77
N ARG A 97 5.21 5.85 10.44
CA ARG A 97 5.55 5.54 11.84
C ARG A 97 4.34 5.73 12.75
N LYS A 98 3.67 6.87 12.63
CA LYS A 98 2.52 7.17 13.46
C LYS A 98 1.36 6.20 13.22
N LEU A 99 1.09 5.84 11.97
CA LEU A 99 0.09 4.84 11.62
C LEU A 99 0.38 3.49 12.31
N LEU A 100 1.63 3.03 12.27
CA LEU A 100 2.05 1.78 12.93
C LEU A 100 1.96 1.86 14.46
N ASP A 101 2.31 2.99 15.06
CA ASP A 101 2.22 3.21 16.51
C ASP A 101 0.77 3.20 17.01
N TYR A 102 -0.18 3.55 16.16
CA TYR A 102 -1.62 3.42 16.40
C TYR A 102 -2.18 2.03 16.04
N ASN A 103 -1.31 1.07 15.72
CA ASN A 103 -1.68 -0.30 15.31
C ASN A 103 -2.50 -0.37 14.01
N CYS A 104 -2.41 0.62 13.12
CA CYS A 104 -2.99 0.53 11.80
C CYS A 104 -2.30 -0.58 10.98
N LYS A 105 -3.06 -1.25 10.12
CA LYS A 105 -2.50 -2.09 9.08
C LYS A 105 -1.88 -1.19 8.01
N VAL A 106 -0.56 -1.24 7.82
CA VAL A 106 0.17 -0.37 6.88
C VAL A 106 0.88 -1.18 5.83
N SER A 107 0.63 -0.88 4.57
CA SER A 107 1.34 -1.41 3.40
C SER A 107 2.11 -0.29 2.69
N ILE A 108 3.08 -0.66 1.88
CA ILE A 108 3.89 0.26 1.08
C ILE A 108 3.78 -0.17 -0.39
N ALA A 109 3.43 0.75 -1.27
CA ALA A 109 3.35 0.52 -2.71
C ALA A 109 4.00 1.66 -3.50
N SER A 110 4.22 1.45 -4.80
CA SER A 110 4.99 2.37 -5.62
C SER A 110 4.17 3.50 -6.23
N ASP A 111 2.87 3.32 -6.33
CA ASP A 111 2.01 4.21 -7.13
C ASP A 111 2.53 4.42 -8.56
N TRP A 112 3.09 3.38 -9.16
CA TRP A 112 3.78 3.51 -10.45
C TRP A 112 2.86 4.01 -11.55
N ASN A 113 3.00 5.28 -11.89
CA ASN A 113 2.23 5.96 -12.91
C ASN A 113 3.07 7.06 -13.60
N PRO A 114 2.74 7.47 -14.83
CA PRO A 114 3.52 8.47 -15.57
C PRO A 114 3.37 9.91 -15.03
N GLY A 115 2.38 10.17 -14.18
CA GLY A 115 2.09 11.51 -13.65
C GLY A 115 2.94 11.87 -12.45
N SER A 116 2.68 11.23 -11.32
CA SER A 116 3.28 11.57 -10.02
C SER A 116 4.42 10.65 -9.58
N ALA A 117 4.44 9.39 -10.07
CA ALA A 117 5.38 8.37 -9.59
C ALA A 117 5.99 7.53 -10.74
N PRO A 118 6.75 8.14 -11.68
CA PRO A 118 7.29 7.40 -12.83
C PRO A 118 8.41 6.41 -12.44
N MET A 119 8.97 6.53 -11.24
CA MET A 119 10.01 5.64 -10.73
C MET A 119 9.39 4.39 -10.11
N GLY A 120 9.52 3.25 -10.78
CA GLY A 120 8.93 1.98 -10.37
C GLY A 120 9.78 1.12 -9.42
N ASP A 121 10.90 1.62 -8.86
CA ASP A 121 11.76 0.85 -7.94
C ASP A 121 11.18 0.85 -6.52
N LEU A 122 10.34 -0.14 -6.21
CA LEU A 122 9.70 -0.27 -4.90
C LEU A 122 10.71 -0.44 -3.76
N LEU A 123 11.82 -1.14 -3.96
CA LEU A 123 12.82 -1.32 -2.90
C LEU A 123 13.50 -0.01 -2.52
N MET A 124 13.80 0.85 -3.51
CA MET A 124 14.33 2.18 -3.26
C MET A 124 13.31 3.03 -2.50
N GLN A 125 12.07 3.07 -2.96
CA GLN A 125 10.99 3.87 -2.33
C GLN A 125 10.74 3.43 -0.89
N ALA A 126 10.64 2.12 -0.65
CA ALA A 126 10.42 1.55 0.68
C ALA A 126 11.61 1.83 1.62
N SER A 127 12.83 1.78 1.11
CA SER A 127 14.04 2.11 1.89
C SER A 127 14.06 3.58 2.30
N LEU A 128 13.71 4.50 1.41
CA LEU A 128 13.64 5.94 1.70
C LEU A 128 12.55 6.23 2.73
N LEU A 129 11.36 5.68 2.55
CA LEU A 129 10.28 5.79 3.54
C LEU A 129 10.72 5.26 4.90
N GLY A 130 11.33 4.05 4.93
CA GLY A 130 11.81 3.43 6.15
C GLY A 130 12.80 4.30 6.91
N SER A 131 13.74 4.94 6.20
CA SER A 131 14.72 5.85 6.79
C SER A 131 14.06 7.14 7.31
N THR A 132 13.17 7.75 6.53
CA THR A 132 12.52 9.00 6.86
C THR A 132 11.54 8.84 8.03
N GLU A 133 10.69 7.81 7.96
CA GLU A 133 9.68 7.49 8.97
C GLU A 133 10.22 6.64 10.12
N LYS A 134 11.52 6.32 10.15
CA LYS A 134 12.18 5.54 11.20
C LYS A 134 11.54 4.17 11.44
N LEU A 135 11.18 3.50 10.35
CA LEU A 135 10.66 2.14 10.40
C LEU A 135 11.80 1.13 10.54
N SER A 136 11.58 0.06 11.26
CA SER A 136 12.49 -1.08 11.26
C SER A 136 12.48 -1.80 9.91
N ASN A 137 13.58 -2.50 9.59
CA ASN A 137 13.64 -3.31 8.36
C ASN A 137 12.51 -4.34 8.29
N ALA A 138 12.11 -4.91 9.43
CA ALA A 138 11.00 -5.86 9.49
C ALA A 138 9.66 -5.21 9.14
N GLU A 139 9.38 -4.00 9.62
CA GLU A 139 8.16 -3.25 9.30
C GLU A 139 8.11 -2.90 7.81
N VAL A 140 9.23 -2.47 7.23
CA VAL A 140 9.31 -2.13 5.80
C VAL A 140 9.10 -3.38 4.94
N LEU A 141 9.81 -4.49 5.24
CA LEU A 141 9.66 -5.74 4.49
C LEU A 141 8.24 -6.30 4.61
N ALA A 142 7.65 -6.27 5.80
CA ALA A 142 6.26 -6.67 5.97
C ALA A 142 5.31 -5.77 5.16
N GLY A 143 5.59 -4.47 5.08
CA GLY A 143 4.82 -3.49 4.31
C GLY A 143 4.76 -3.78 2.81
N ILE A 144 5.84 -4.30 2.24
CA ILE A 144 5.93 -4.65 0.81
C ILE A 144 5.64 -6.12 0.51
N THR A 145 5.30 -6.95 1.52
CA THR A 145 5.05 -8.39 1.36
C THR A 145 3.70 -8.79 1.96
N CYS A 146 3.68 -9.30 3.20
CA CYS A 146 2.45 -9.85 3.79
C CYS A 146 1.37 -8.80 4.01
N ARG A 147 1.71 -7.57 4.39
CA ARG A 147 0.73 -6.50 4.55
C ARG A 147 0.21 -6.00 3.19
N ALA A 148 1.07 -5.99 2.15
CA ALA A 148 0.64 -5.70 0.78
C ALA A 148 -0.32 -6.77 0.23
N ALA A 149 -0.07 -8.05 0.53
CA ALA A 149 -1.00 -9.12 0.19
C ALA A 149 -2.37 -8.91 0.87
N ASN A 150 -2.38 -8.53 2.16
CA ASN A 150 -3.61 -8.22 2.89
C ASN A 150 -4.38 -7.04 2.27
N ALA A 151 -3.69 -5.95 1.88
CA ALA A 151 -4.29 -4.81 1.20
C ALA A 151 -4.99 -5.20 -0.12
N LEU A 152 -4.55 -6.30 -0.71
CA LEU A 152 -5.15 -6.87 -1.92
C LEU A 152 -6.16 -8.00 -1.64
N SER A 153 -6.43 -8.33 -0.37
CA SER A 153 -7.24 -9.49 0.04
C SER A 153 -6.73 -10.81 -0.55
N LEU A 154 -5.40 -10.99 -0.59
CA LEU A 154 -4.73 -12.18 -1.06
C LEU A 154 -4.17 -12.97 0.13
N GLU A 155 -4.80 -14.09 0.46
CA GLU A 155 -4.41 -14.92 1.61
C GLU A 155 -3.35 -15.96 1.25
N ASP A 156 -3.22 -16.26 -0.03
CA ASP A 156 -2.39 -17.35 -0.57
C ASP A 156 -0.94 -16.96 -0.82
N ARG A 157 -0.52 -15.74 -0.48
CA ARG A 157 0.83 -15.21 -0.73
C ARG A 157 1.25 -14.13 0.27
N GLY A 158 2.43 -13.54 0.08
CA GLY A 158 2.97 -12.49 0.95
C GLY A 158 3.85 -13.01 2.10
N SER A 159 3.85 -14.31 2.37
CA SER A 159 4.73 -14.99 3.34
C SER A 159 5.19 -16.34 2.80
N LEU A 160 6.35 -16.80 3.27
CA LEU A 160 6.91 -18.11 2.94
C LEU A 160 6.39 -19.13 3.95
N GLU A 161 5.24 -19.72 3.64
CA GLU A 161 4.55 -20.68 4.51
C GLU A 161 4.09 -21.89 3.69
N ASN A 162 3.98 -23.04 4.35
CA ASN A 162 3.47 -24.25 3.71
C ASN A 162 2.02 -24.05 3.25
N GLY A 163 1.73 -24.44 2.02
CA GLY A 163 0.40 -24.29 1.41
C GLY A 163 0.18 -22.97 0.66
N LYS A 164 1.08 -21.99 0.78
CA LYS A 164 1.00 -20.74 0.01
C LYS A 164 1.69 -20.86 -1.35
N ILE A 165 1.34 -19.94 -2.25
CA ILE A 165 1.96 -19.84 -3.57
C ILE A 165 3.44 -19.52 -3.40
N ALA A 166 4.30 -20.29 -4.07
CA ALA A 166 5.75 -20.10 -4.05
C ALA A 166 6.17 -18.92 -4.96
N ASP A 167 5.79 -17.70 -4.53
CA ASP A 167 6.24 -16.45 -5.11
C ASP A 167 7.32 -15.87 -4.18
N MET A 168 8.57 -15.83 -4.64
CA MET A 168 9.68 -15.32 -3.84
C MET A 168 10.77 -14.71 -4.71
N ILE A 169 11.53 -13.80 -4.13
CA ILE A 169 12.75 -13.26 -4.71
C ILE A 169 13.91 -13.50 -3.74
N GLY A 170 15.10 -13.79 -4.27
CA GLY A 170 16.30 -14.01 -3.47
C GLY A 170 17.39 -13.00 -3.82
N PHE A 171 18.16 -12.62 -2.81
CA PHE A 171 19.24 -11.66 -2.93
C PHE A 171 20.56 -12.33 -2.56
N LYS A 172 21.65 -11.95 -3.26
CA LYS A 172 23.00 -12.45 -2.97
C LYS A 172 23.60 -11.66 -1.80
N THR A 173 23.15 -11.99 -0.60
CA THR A 173 23.64 -11.42 0.66
C THR A 173 23.45 -12.42 1.80
N ASN A 174 24.22 -12.27 2.88
CA ASN A 174 24.07 -13.02 4.14
C ASN A 174 23.30 -12.24 5.21
N ASP A 175 22.90 -11.00 4.92
CA ASP A 175 22.18 -10.14 5.85
C ASP A 175 20.97 -9.52 5.16
N PHE A 176 19.76 -9.85 5.62
CA PHE A 176 18.53 -9.32 5.04
C PHE A 176 18.43 -7.78 5.10
N ARG A 177 19.16 -7.14 6.01
CA ARG A 177 19.21 -5.68 6.14
C ARG A 177 19.83 -5.01 4.92
N ASP A 178 20.72 -5.70 4.21
CA ASP A 178 21.36 -5.21 2.99
C ASP A 178 20.33 -4.89 1.89
N ILE A 179 19.19 -5.58 1.87
CA ILE A 179 18.13 -5.39 0.87
C ILE A 179 17.66 -3.92 0.88
N LEU A 180 17.40 -3.40 2.08
CA LEU A 180 16.93 -2.03 2.25
C LEU A 180 18.08 -1.02 2.38
N TYR A 181 19.19 -1.40 3.03
CA TYR A 181 20.35 -0.53 3.21
C TYR A 181 20.92 -0.03 1.87
N ASN A 182 20.91 -0.88 0.85
CA ASN A 182 21.40 -0.51 -0.48
C ASN A 182 20.39 0.30 -1.32
N GLN A 183 19.27 0.72 -0.77
CA GLN A 183 18.30 1.64 -1.40
C GLN A 183 17.97 1.28 -2.86
N GLY A 184 17.58 0.03 -3.10
CA GLY A 184 17.25 -0.49 -4.42
C GLY A 184 18.45 -0.86 -5.31
N LYS A 185 19.69 -0.57 -4.92
CA LYS A 185 20.89 -0.95 -5.70
C LYS A 185 21.12 -2.46 -5.70
N LEU A 186 20.86 -3.14 -4.59
CA LEU A 186 20.92 -4.59 -4.50
C LEU A 186 19.68 -5.18 -5.20
N LYS A 187 19.88 -5.79 -6.35
CA LYS A 187 18.83 -6.41 -7.14
C LYS A 187 18.65 -7.88 -6.79
N PRO A 188 17.44 -8.45 -6.96
CA PRO A 188 17.23 -9.88 -6.83
C PRO A 188 18.18 -10.70 -7.70
N SER A 189 18.76 -11.75 -7.14
CA SER A 189 19.62 -12.69 -7.85
C SER A 189 18.84 -13.85 -8.46
N PHE A 190 17.63 -14.13 -7.99
CA PHE A 190 16.67 -15.01 -8.63
C PHE A 190 15.23 -14.58 -8.31
N ILE A 191 14.33 -14.98 -9.18
CA ILE A 191 12.89 -14.78 -9.04
C ILE A 191 12.21 -16.14 -9.16
N CYS A 192 11.38 -16.49 -8.19
CA CYS A 192 10.49 -17.65 -8.27
C CYS A 192 9.05 -17.18 -8.33
N LYS A 193 8.31 -17.60 -9.33
CA LYS A 193 6.89 -17.30 -9.47
C LYS A 193 6.11 -18.59 -9.64
N ARG A 194 5.18 -18.86 -8.74
CA ARG A 194 4.38 -20.10 -8.68
C ARG A 194 5.27 -21.35 -8.73
N GLY A 195 6.39 -21.34 -8.00
CA GLY A 195 7.34 -22.44 -7.96
C GLY A 195 8.28 -22.55 -9.18
N LYS A 196 8.15 -21.68 -10.19
CA LYS A 196 9.05 -21.65 -11.36
C LYS A 196 10.11 -20.57 -11.18
N ILE A 197 11.37 -20.95 -11.34
CA ILE A 197 12.53 -20.04 -11.22
C ILE A 197 12.78 -19.35 -12.56
N TYR A 198 13.03 -18.06 -12.49
CA TYR A 198 13.45 -17.19 -13.59
C TYR A 198 14.79 -16.56 -13.19
N ASN A 199 15.77 -16.66 -14.08
CA ASN A 199 17.13 -16.09 -13.93
C ASN A 199 17.25 -14.84 -14.80
#